data_c3a901f68280b3ae2b4052aefd3051b6
#
_entry.id   c3a901f68280b3ae2b4052aefd3051b6
#
_cell.length_a   1.000
_cell.length_b   1.000
_cell.length_c   1.000
_cell.angle_alpha   90.00
_cell.angle_beta   90.00
_cell.angle_gamma   90.00
#
_symmetry.space_group_name_H-M   'P 1'
#
loop_
_entity.id
_entity.type
_entity.pdbx_description
1 polymer ?
#
loop_
_entity_poly.entity_id
_entity_poly.type
_entity_poly.pdbx_seq_one_letter_code
_entity_poly.pdbx_strand_id
1 'polypeptide(L)'
;GVFRVNLNEKLEDCILKPGKELVAAGYAHYGKATSLVLVPGPHANAMEFCLDEKTKEFKLVKAKIVLPERGQVYSLNDAREPDWPNGLKKYITNVRNGEGETGKKYSARYICALTADFHRTLQEGGWCGNPREHLRLVYEANPLAFIARASGGRASDGERDILEIMPTEFHQKTSLFIGSI
;
A
#
# COMPACT_ATOMS: atom_id res chain seq x y z
N GLY A 1 7.75 6.92 -5.33
CA GLY A 1 7.02 7.22 -6.56
C GLY A 1 7.82 8.14 -7.48
N VAL A 2 7.49 8.12 -8.74
CA VAL A 2 8.10 8.95 -9.79
C VAL A 2 7.01 9.72 -10.51
N PHE A 3 7.11 11.04 -10.51
CA PHE A 3 6.25 11.91 -11.32
C PHE A 3 7.01 12.38 -12.56
N ARG A 4 6.28 12.71 -13.61
CA ARG A 4 6.85 13.35 -14.79
C ARG A 4 7.17 14.80 -14.47
N VAL A 5 8.40 15.23 -14.73
CA VAL A 5 8.80 16.63 -14.61
C VAL A 5 8.45 17.37 -15.89
N ASN A 6 7.81 18.53 -15.76
CA ASN A 6 7.66 19.50 -16.83
C ASN A 6 8.68 20.64 -16.59
N LEU A 7 9.61 20.82 -17.52
CA LEU A 7 10.67 21.82 -17.38
C LEU A 7 10.17 23.28 -17.31
N ASN A 8 8.91 23.51 -17.68
CA ASN A 8 8.26 24.84 -17.63
C ASN A 8 7.49 25.08 -16.33
N GLU A 9 7.41 24.08 -15.44
CA GLU A 9 6.72 24.16 -14.15
C GLU A 9 7.74 24.25 -13.00
N LYS A 10 7.32 24.81 -11.87
CA LYS A 10 8.12 24.73 -10.64
C LYS A 10 8.19 23.27 -10.18
N LEU A 11 9.31 22.89 -9.57
CA LEU A 11 9.50 21.52 -9.08
C LEU A 11 8.40 21.09 -8.10
N GLU A 12 7.94 21.99 -7.25
CA GLU A 12 6.84 21.74 -6.30
C GLU A 12 5.56 21.35 -7.04
N ASP A 13 5.20 22.05 -8.12
CA ASP A 13 4.01 21.78 -8.92
C ASP A 13 4.10 20.45 -9.66
N CYS A 14 5.33 19.98 -9.94
CA CYS A 14 5.56 18.65 -10.52
C CYS A 14 5.37 17.50 -9.52
N ILE A 15 5.53 17.76 -8.22
CA ILE A 15 5.49 16.77 -7.14
C ILE A 15 4.14 16.77 -6.44
N LEU A 16 3.50 17.94 -6.28
CA LEU A 16 2.21 18.10 -5.64
C LEU A 16 1.07 17.76 -6.61
N LYS A 17 1.06 16.49 -7.06
CA LYS A 17 0.06 15.92 -7.97
C LYS A 17 -0.63 14.72 -7.34
N PRO A 18 -1.88 14.43 -7.74
CA PRO A 18 -2.55 13.21 -7.30
C PRO A 18 -1.74 11.96 -7.64
N GLY A 19 -1.81 10.96 -6.79
CA GLY A 19 -1.06 9.70 -6.98
C GLY A 19 -1.36 8.98 -8.29
N LYS A 20 -2.53 9.20 -8.89
CA LYS A 20 -2.90 8.66 -10.21
C LYS A 20 -1.99 9.15 -11.35
N GLU A 21 -1.30 10.28 -11.17
CA GLU A 21 -0.36 10.84 -12.15
C GLU A 21 1.07 10.29 -12.01
N LEU A 22 1.32 9.39 -11.05
CA LEU A 22 2.58 8.67 -10.97
C LEU A 22 2.85 7.91 -12.27
N VAL A 23 4.07 8.00 -12.75
CA VAL A 23 4.53 7.24 -13.93
C VAL A 23 5.27 5.97 -13.56
N ALA A 24 5.76 5.86 -12.34
CA ALA A 24 6.32 4.62 -11.78
C ALA A 24 6.29 4.67 -10.24
N ALA A 25 6.26 3.51 -9.61
CA ALA A 25 6.41 3.38 -8.16
C ALA A 25 7.09 2.06 -7.80
N GLY A 26 7.79 2.06 -6.68
CA GLY A 26 8.43 0.86 -6.16
C GLY A 26 8.82 1.02 -4.69
N TYR A 27 9.13 -0.10 -4.07
CA TYR A 27 9.73 -0.15 -2.74
C TYR A 27 10.71 -1.31 -2.64
N ALA A 28 11.71 -1.16 -1.77
CA ALA A 28 12.55 -2.27 -1.36
C ALA A 28 12.08 -2.80 0.00
N HIS A 29 12.04 -4.12 0.13
CA HIS A 29 11.75 -4.82 1.37
C HIS A 29 13.01 -5.56 1.82
N TYR A 30 13.53 -5.15 2.98
CA TYR A 30 14.71 -5.75 3.59
C TYR A 30 14.28 -6.80 4.61
N GLY A 31 14.52 -8.06 4.31
CA GLY A 31 14.22 -9.19 5.15
C GLY A 31 15.34 -10.24 5.09
N LYS A 32 15.00 -11.50 5.25
CA LYS A 32 15.94 -12.63 5.02
C LYS A 32 16.46 -12.64 3.57
N ALA A 33 15.62 -12.19 2.64
CA ALA A 33 15.99 -11.84 1.26
C ALA A 33 15.64 -10.36 1.03
N THR A 34 16.39 -9.67 0.17
CA THR A 34 16.06 -8.32 -0.25
C THR A 34 15.20 -8.40 -1.51
N SER A 35 13.94 -7.98 -1.40
CA SER A 35 13.00 -7.88 -2.52
C SER A 35 12.82 -6.45 -2.97
N LEU A 36 12.69 -6.24 -4.28
CA LEU A 36 12.28 -4.99 -4.91
C LEU A 36 10.95 -5.23 -5.63
N VAL A 37 9.92 -4.50 -5.24
CA VAL A 37 8.66 -4.46 -6.00
C VAL A 37 8.62 -3.18 -6.80
N LEU A 38 8.32 -3.29 -8.10
CA LEU A 38 8.35 -2.18 -9.05
C LEU A 38 7.16 -2.23 -10.00
N VAL A 39 6.54 -1.08 -10.22
CA VAL A 39 5.60 -0.81 -11.32
C VAL A 39 6.26 0.25 -12.21
N PRO A 40 6.79 -0.12 -13.39
CA PRO A 40 7.60 0.78 -14.23
C PRO A 40 6.77 1.69 -15.13
N GLY A 41 5.45 1.64 -15.07
CA GLY A 41 4.57 2.47 -15.89
C GLY A 41 3.11 2.43 -15.45
N PRO A 42 2.28 3.40 -15.89
CA PRO A 42 0.88 3.54 -15.44
C PRO A 42 -0.03 2.33 -15.77
N HIS A 43 0.35 1.58 -16.80
CA HIS A 43 -0.39 0.40 -17.27
C HIS A 43 0.44 -0.89 -17.14
N ALA A 44 1.60 -0.81 -16.47
CA ALA A 44 2.46 -1.95 -16.27
C ALA A 44 1.98 -2.81 -15.09
N ASN A 45 2.31 -4.11 -15.13
CA ASN A 45 2.12 -4.98 -13.98
C ASN A 45 3.08 -4.59 -12.85
N ALA A 46 2.68 -4.83 -11.62
CA ALA A 46 3.61 -4.88 -10.50
C ALA A 46 4.48 -6.13 -10.64
N MET A 47 5.79 -5.95 -10.54
CA MET A 47 6.80 -7.01 -10.66
C MET A 47 7.60 -7.12 -9.37
N GLU A 48 8.08 -8.31 -9.08
CA GLU A 48 8.96 -8.56 -7.95
C GLU A 48 10.32 -9.10 -8.43
N PHE A 49 11.36 -8.51 -7.86
CA PHE A 49 12.75 -8.90 -8.05
C PHE A 49 13.35 -9.27 -6.70
N CYS A 50 14.24 -10.26 -6.69
CA CYS A 50 15.00 -10.63 -5.50
C CYS A 50 16.49 -10.39 -5.76
N LEU A 51 17.19 -9.84 -4.78
CA LEU A 51 18.63 -9.64 -4.83
C LEU A 51 19.34 -10.98 -4.73
N ASP A 52 20.12 -11.32 -5.74
CA ASP A 52 21.04 -12.45 -5.71
C ASP A 52 22.31 -12.00 -4.96
N GLU A 53 22.54 -12.58 -3.78
CA GLU A 53 23.67 -12.21 -2.93
C GLU A 53 25.04 -12.55 -3.54
N LYS A 54 25.10 -13.49 -4.48
CA LYS A 54 26.34 -13.88 -5.14
C LYS A 54 26.71 -12.92 -6.26
N THR A 55 25.73 -12.59 -7.13
CA THR A 55 25.97 -11.72 -8.30
C THR A 55 25.75 -10.24 -7.97
N LYS A 56 25.10 -9.92 -6.82
CA LYS A 56 24.67 -8.57 -6.43
C LYS A 56 23.72 -7.93 -7.43
N GLU A 57 22.99 -8.74 -8.16
CA GLU A 57 22.01 -8.30 -9.15
C GLU A 57 20.59 -8.62 -8.69
N PHE A 58 19.64 -7.77 -9.04
CA PHE A 58 18.22 -8.06 -8.85
C PHE A 58 17.71 -8.97 -9.99
N LYS A 59 17.24 -10.16 -9.62
CA LYS A 59 16.65 -11.12 -10.56
C LYS A 59 15.13 -11.09 -10.48
N LEU A 60 14.46 -11.07 -11.63
CA LEU A 60 13.01 -11.12 -11.72
C LEU A 60 12.50 -12.47 -11.17
N VAL A 61 11.64 -12.42 -10.15
CA VAL A 61 11.01 -13.62 -9.54
C VAL A 61 9.53 -13.72 -9.85
N LYS A 62 8.84 -12.55 -10.04
CA LYS A 62 7.45 -12.51 -10.50
C LYS A 62 7.29 -11.38 -11.52
N ALA A 63 6.91 -11.73 -12.74
CA ALA A 63 6.64 -10.76 -13.81
C ALA A 63 5.29 -10.05 -13.63
N LYS A 64 4.39 -10.61 -12.85
CA LYS A 64 3.09 -10.06 -12.52
C LYS A 64 2.68 -10.48 -11.10
N ILE A 65 2.53 -9.49 -10.22
CA ILE A 65 1.91 -9.68 -8.91
C ILE A 65 0.40 -9.47 -9.10
N VAL A 66 -0.38 -10.44 -8.65
CA VAL A 66 -1.83 -10.32 -8.55
C VAL A 66 -2.19 -10.47 -7.08
N LEU A 67 -2.73 -9.41 -6.51
CA LEU A 67 -3.20 -9.40 -5.14
C LEU A 67 -4.42 -10.32 -5.05
N PRO A 68 -4.44 -11.30 -4.13
CA PRO A 68 -5.61 -12.16 -3.95
C PRO A 68 -6.86 -11.33 -3.70
N GLU A 69 -7.95 -11.65 -4.38
CA GLU A 69 -9.22 -10.90 -4.30
C GLU A 69 -9.72 -10.77 -2.85
N ARG A 70 -9.57 -11.84 -2.07
CA ARG A 70 -9.95 -11.87 -0.66
C ARG A 70 -8.90 -12.59 0.16
N GLY A 71 -8.40 -11.92 1.19
CA GLY A 71 -7.56 -12.52 2.21
C GLY A 71 -8.21 -12.43 3.58
N GLN A 72 -7.75 -13.28 4.52
CA GLN A 72 -8.28 -13.34 5.89
C GLN A 72 -7.27 -12.79 6.90
N VAL A 73 -6.53 -11.75 6.48
CA VAL A 73 -5.52 -11.09 7.32
C VAL A 73 -5.79 -9.60 7.32
N TYR A 74 -5.72 -9.00 8.49
CA TYR A 74 -5.63 -7.56 8.63
C TYR A 74 -4.40 -7.16 9.45
N SER A 75 -3.87 -5.99 9.17
CA SER A 75 -2.72 -5.43 9.87
C SER A 75 -3.03 -4.03 10.35
N LEU A 76 -3.25 -3.90 11.65
CA LEU A 76 -3.42 -2.64 12.38
C LEU A 76 -2.71 -2.70 13.72
N ASN A 77 -2.37 -1.53 14.26
CA ASN A 77 -1.92 -1.42 15.64
C ASN A 77 -3.11 -1.52 16.60
N ASP A 78 -3.40 -2.74 17.07
CA ASP A 78 -4.53 -3.03 17.99
C ASP A 78 -4.41 -2.30 19.32
N ALA A 79 -3.20 -1.95 19.77
CA ALA A 79 -3.01 -1.14 20.98
C ALA A 79 -3.62 0.28 20.86
N ARG A 80 -3.96 0.71 19.65
CA ARG A 80 -4.63 1.97 19.35
C ARG A 80 -6.13 1.83 19.09
N GLU A 81 -6.72 0.67 19.39
CA GLU A 81 -8.17 0.44 19.24
C GLU A 81 -9.04 1.53 19.89
N PRO A 82 -8.71 2.06 21.09
CA PRO A 82 -9.49 3.14 21.68
C PRO A 82 -9.62 4.38 20.79
N ASP A 83 -8.60 4.67 19.97
CA ASP A 83 -8.53 5.83 19.08
C ASP A 83 -9.25 5.61 17.73
N TRP A 84 -9.67 4.37 17.43
CA TRP A 84 -10.27 4.06 16.13
C TRP A 84 -11.67 4.61 15.97
N PRO A 85 -12.09 5.00 14.76
CA PRO A 85 -13.48 5.28 14.44
C PRO A 85 -14.40 4.11 14.78
N ASN A 86 -15.62 4.39 15.24
CA ASN A 86 -16.58 3.36 15.65
C ASN A 86 -16.89 2.35 14.52
N GLY A 87 -16.93 2.81 13.26
CA GLY A 87 -17.12 1.94 12.09
C GLY A 87 -16.01 0.90 11.97
N LEU A 88 -14.75 1.32 12.17
CA LEU A 88 -13.60 0.43 12.11
C LEU A 88 -13.63 -0.58 13.28
N LYS A 89 -13.95 -0.14 14.51
CA LYS A 89 -14.09 -1.03 15.67
C LYS A 89 -15.13 -2.12 15.40
N LYS A 90 -16.28 -1.73 14.88
CA LYS A 90 -17.37 -2.67 14.53
C LYS A 90 -16.91 -3.65 13.44
N TYR A 91 -16.28 -3.15 12.37
CA TYR A 91 -15.76 -3.98 11.30
C TYR A 91 -14.75 -5.02 11.82
N ILE A 92 -13.76 -4.58 12.62
CA ILE A 92 -12.75 -5.49 13.19
C ILE A 92 -13.37 -6.54 14.10
N THR A 93 -14.35 -6.15 14.93
CA THR A 93 -15.10 -7.11 15.76
C THR A 93 -15.80 -8.16 14.92
N ASN A 94 -16.49 -7.75 13.85
CA ASN A 94 -17.19 -8.67 12.96
C ASN A 94 -16.22 -9.66 12.26
N VAL A 95 -15.11 -9.18 11.71
CA VAL A 95 -14.16 -10.09 11.03
C VAL A 95 -13.42 -11.00 11.99
N ARG A 96 -13.18 -10.59 13.24
CA ARG A 96 -12.64 -11.46 14.31
C ARG A 96 -13.60 -12.59 14.67
N ASN A 97 -14.89 -12.30 14.68
CA ASN A 97 -15.93 -13.27 15.00
C ASN A 97 -16.34 -14.16 13.80
N GLY A 98 -15.98 -13.78 12.58
CA GLY A 98 -16.47 -14.42 11.37
C GLY A 98 -17.86 -13.97 10.96
N GLU A 99 -18.29 -12.81 11.43
CA GLU A 99 -19.58 -12.17 11.16
C GLU A 99 -19.50 -11.14 10.02
N GLY A 100 -18.30 -10.97 9.44
CA GLY A 100 -18.10 -10.10 8.28
C GLY A 100 -18.66 -10.70 6.99
N GLU A 101 -18.55 -9.93 5.89
CA GLU A 101 -19.08 -10.27 4.57
C GLU A 101 -18.60 -11.63 4.04
N THR A 102 -17.39 -12.05 4.41
CA THR A 102 -16.83 -13.35 4.01
C THR A 102 -17.32 -14.52 4.85
N GLY A 103 -17.98 -14.29 5.99
CA GLY A 103 -18.36 -15.32 6.96
C GLY A 103 -17.16 -16.06 7.59
N LYS A 104 -15.94 -15.54 7.42
CA LYS A 104 -14.70 -16.16 7.90
C LYS A 104 -14.01 -15.28 8.93
N LYS A 105 -13.33 -15.93 9.88
CA LYS A 105 -12.50 -15.21 10.87
C LYS A 105 -11.21 -14.73 10.26
N TYR A 106 -10.86 -13.47 10.51
CA TYR A 106 -9.60 -12.88 10.10
C TYR A 106 -8.56 -12.98 11.21
N SER A 107 -7.30 -13.11 10.80
CA SER A 107 -6.14 -13.10 11.69
C SER A 107 -5.49 -11.71 11.70
N ALA A 108 -5.17 -11.19 12.87
CA ALA A 108 -4.33 -10.02 13.01
C ALA A 108 -2.87 -10.36 12.74
N ARG A 109 -2.20 -9.56 11.91
CA ARG A 109 -0.77 -9.69 11.62
C ARG A 109 -0.17 -8.29 11.48
N TYR A 110 0.42 -7.77 12.53
CA TYR A 110 0.98 -6.42 12.57
C TYR A 110 2.48 -6.48 12.83
N ILE A 111 3.29 -6.02 11.87
CA ILE A 111 4.76 -6.01 11.94
C ILE A 111 5.25 -4.63 12.42
N CYS A 112 4.45 -3.60 12.31
CA CYS A 112 4.82 -2.19 12.57
C CYS A 112 5.84 -1.63 11.56
N ALA A 113 5.88 -2.22 10.36
CA ALA A 113 6.66 -1.74 9.24
C ALA A 113 5.78 -1.74 8.00
N LEU A 114 5.36 -0.55 7.54
CA LEU A 114 4.36 -0.40 6.48
C LEU A 114 4.70 -1.21 5.22
N THR A 115 5.95 -1.16 4.76
CA THR A 115 6.38 -1.93 3.57
C THR A 115 6.31 -3.43 3.78
N ALA A 116 6.62 -3.94 4.99
CA ALA A 116 6.56 -5.36 5.30
C ALA A 116 5.11 -5.85 5.43
N ASP A 117 4.25 -5.06 6.09
CA ASP A 117 2.81 -5.36 6.19
C ASP A 117 2.15 -5.34 4.80
N PHE A 118 2.48 -4.36 3.97
CA PHE A 118 1.99 -4.28 2.59
C PHE A 118 2.54 -5.41 1.71
N HIS A 119 3.82 -5.73 1.83
CA HIS A 119 4.43 -6.83 1.07
C HIS A 119 3.74 -8.18 1.35
N ARG A 120 3.46 -8.48 2.63
CA ARG A 120 2.65 -9.65 2.98
C ARG A 120 1.24 -9.56 2.39
N THR A 121 0.59 -8.41 2.47
CA THR A 121 -0.74 -8.20 1.90
C THR A 121 -0.76 -8.48 0.40
N LEU A 122 0.24 -8.07 -0.35
CA LEU A 122 0.39 -8.37 -1.78
C LEU A 122 0.49 -9.88 -2.07
N GLN A 123 1.03 -10.67 -1.13
CA GLN A 123 1.23 -12.13 -1.31
C GLN A 123 0.01 -12.94 -0.84
N GLU A 124 -0.61 -12.56 0.27
CA GLU A 124 -1.62 -13.35 0.98
C GLU A 124 -3.03 -12.79 0.84
N GLY A 125 -3.17 -11.55 0.36
CA GLY A 125 -4.44 -10.82 0.37
C GLY A 125 -4.77 -10.26 1.76
N GLY A 126 -6.01 -9.82 1.93
CA GLY A 126 -6.42 -9.07 3.10
C GLY A 126 -6.01 -7.60 2.98
N TRP A 127 -5.75 -6.94 4.11
CA TRP A 127 -5.42 -5.53 4.08
C TRP A 127 -4.52 -5.11 5.26
N CYS A 128 -3.86 -3.98 5.08
CA CYS A 128 -3.10 -3.32 6.14
C CYS A 128 -3.40 -1.82 6.14
N GLY A 129 -3.13 -1.15 7.26
CA GLY A 129 -3.40 0.28 7.31
C GLY A 129 -3.02 0.98 8.60
N ASN A 130 -3.31 2.29 8.62
CA ASN A 130 -3.23 3.15 9.79
C ASN A 130 -4.39 4.15 9.73
N PRO A 131 -5.36 4.08 10.66
CA PRO A 131 -6.53 4.95 10.67
C PRO A 131 -6.23 6.39 11.10
N ARG A 132 -4.99 6.70 11.52
CA ARG A 132 -4.57 8.04 11.90
C ARG A 132 -3.90 8.75 10.73
N GLU A 133 -4.00 10.05 10.68
CA GLU A 133 -3.22 10.90 9.78
C GLU A 133 -1.74 10.90 10.20
N HIS A 134 -1.03 9.86 9.86
CA HIS A 134 0.35 9.62 10.26
C HIS A 134 1.30 9.38 9.08
N LEU A 135 0.83 8.65 8.07
CA LEU A 135 1.61 8.31 6.88
C LEU A 135 1.65 9.50 5.91
N ARG A 136 2.75 9.67 5.20
CA ARG A 136 2.90 10.76 4.23
C ARG A 136 2.22 10.41 2.92
N LEU A 137 1.35 11.31 2.45
CA LEU A 137 0.57 11.07 1.23
C LEU A 137 1.48 10.89 0.01
N VAL A 138 2.41 11.82 -0.21
CA VAL A 138 3.18 11.93 -1.48
C VAL A 138 4.14 10.77 -1.68
N TYR A 139 4.87 10.35 -0.65
CA TYR A 139 5.99 9.42 -0.81
C TYR A 139 5.87 8.10 -0.04
N GLU A 140 4.77 7.90 0.73
CA GLU A 140 4.42 6.62 1.35
C GLU A 140 3.10 6.09 0.79
N ALA A 141 1.97 6.78 1.01
CA ALA A 141 0.65 6.28 0.63
C ALA A 141 0.47 6.18 -0.89
N ASN A 142 0.78 7.25 -1.65
CA ASN A 142 0.62 7.25 -3.11
C ASN A 142 1.43 6.16 -3.84
N PRO A 143 2.73 5.95 -3.56
CA PRO A 143 3.49 4.87 -4.20
C PRO A 143 2.92 3.49 -3.93
N LEU A 144 2.52 3.21 -2.68
CA LEU A 144 1.93 1.92 -2.31
C LEU A 144 0.55 1.73 -2.93
N ALA A 145 -0.29 2.78 -2.94
CA ALA A 145 -1.59 2.77 -3.59
C ALA A 145 -1.48 2.50 -5.10
N PHE A 146 -0.47 3.09 -5.76
CA PHE A 146 -0.19 2.86 -7.18
C PHE A 146 0.18 1.39 -7.45
N ILE A 147 0.99 0.78 -6.59
CA ILE A 147 1.37 -0.63 -6.67
C ILE A 147 0.15 -1.53 -6.39
N ALA A 148 -0.64 -1.21 -5.36
CA ALA A 148 -1.86 -1.96 -5.05
C ALA A 148 -2.81 -1.98 -6.25
N ARG A 149 -3.07 -0.83 -6.87
CA ARG A 149 -3.91 -0.71 -8.07
C ARG A 149 -3.37 -1.55 -9.23
N ALA A 150 -2.06 -1.50 -9.49
CA ALA A 150 -1.40 -2.30 -10.54
C ALA A 150 -1.47 -3.81 -10.25
N SER A 151 -1.71 -4.20 -9.00
CA SER A 151 -1.87 -5.59 -8.55
C SER A 151 -3.33 -6.03 -8.41
N GLY A 152 -4.31 -5.17 -8.74
CA GLY A 152 -5.74 -5.47 -8.62
C GLY A 152 -6.37 -5.15 -7.26
N GLY A 153 -5.66 -4.45 -6.38
CA GLY A 153 -6.16 -3.98 -5.09
C GLY A 153 -6.56 -2.51 -5.08
N ARG A 154 -6.88 -1.99 -3.90
CA ARG A 154 -7.26 -0.58 -3.67
C ARG A 154 -6.57 0.01 -2.45
N ALA A 155 -6.61 1.34 -2.38
CA ALA A 155 -6.18 2.10 -1.21
C ALA A 155 -7.09 3.30 -0.98
N SER A 156 -7.46 3.54 0.28
CA SER A 156 -8.28 4.70 0.67
C SER A 156 -7.78 5.33 1.98
N ASP A 157 -8.20 6.56 2.23
CA ASP A 157 -8.03 7.22 3.54
C ASP A 157 -9.15 6.86 4.53
N GLY A 158 -10.10 6.01 4.09
CA GLY A 158 -11.34 5.66 4.77
C GLY A 158 -12.57 6.25 4.10
N GLU A 159 -12.41 7.29 3.28
CA GLU A 159 -13.48 7.97 2.55
C GLU A 159 -13.18 8.11 1.05
N ARG A 160 -11.93 8.45 0.70
CA ARG A 160 -11.50 8.75 -0.68
C ARG A 160 -10.43 7.78 -1.13
N ASP A 161 -10.35 7.51 -2.42
CA ASP A 161 -9.21 6.82 -3.01
C ASP A 161 -7.93 7.67 -2.82
N ILE A 162 -6.88 7.05 -2.29
CA ILE A 162 -5.59 7.71 -2.05
C ILE A 162 -5.04 8.37 -3.32
N LEU A 163 -5.19 7.69 -4.47
CA LEU A 163 -4.65 8.17 -5.73
C LEU A 163 -5.38 9.40 -6.31
N GLU A 164 -6.57 9.71 -5.81
CA GLU A 164 -7.35 10.88 -6.21
C GLU A 164 -7.09 12.12 -5.33
N ILE A 165 -6.42 11.96 -4.19
CA ILE A 165 -6.17 13.07 -3.27
C ILE A 165 -5.11 14.00 -3.87
N MET A 166 -5.49 15.29 -4.02
CA MET A 166 -4.55 16.35 -4.39
C MET A 166 -3.73 16.75 -3.17
N PRO A 167 -2.40 16.57 -3.18
CA PRO A 167 -1.56 17.04 -2.09
C PRO A 167 -1.51 18.56 -2.04
N THR A 168 -1.55 19.11 -0.83
CA THR A 168 -1.39 20.57 -0.58
C THR A 168 0.02 20.93 -0.13
N GLU A 169 0.76 19.95 0.38
CA GLU A 169 2.15 20.10 0.79
C GLU A 169 2.91 18.76 0.67
N PHE A 170 4.23 18.82 0.57
CA PHE A 170 5.08 17.64 0.35
C PHE A 170 5.02 16.63 1.51
N HIS A 171 4.91 17.12 2.74
CA HIS A 171 4.83 16.27 3.94
C HIS A 171 3.42 16.02 4.45
N GLN A 172 2.39 16.33 3.64
CA GLN A 172 0.99 16.08 3.98
C GLN A 172 0.80 14.65 4.48
N LYS A 173 0.14 14.54 5.62
CA LYS A 173 -0.19 13.25 6.23
C LYS A 173 -1.60 12.79 5.84
N THR A 174 -1.80 11.49 5.90
CA THR A 174 -3.08 10.84 5.62
C THR A 174 -3.23 9.56 6.45
N SER A 175 -4.46 9.14 6.69
CA SER A 175 -4.78 7.76 7.03
C SER A 175 -4.62 6.88 5.79
N LEU A 176 -4.46 5.58 5.98
CA LEU A 176 -4.31 4.63 4.86
C LEU A 176 -4.96 3.30 5.22
N PHE A 177 -5.77 2.79 4.31
CA PHE A 177 -6.25 1.41 4.26
C PHE A 177 -5.94 0.87 2.87
N ILE A 178 -5.20 -0.23 2.77
CA ILE A 178 -4.68 -0.74 1.49
C ILE A 178 -4.72 -2.26 1.46
N GLY A 179 -5.21 -2.84 0.37
CA GLY A 179 -5.28 -4.30 0.22
C GLY A 179 -6.25 -4.78 -0.83
N SER A 180 -6.83 -5.98 -0.56
CA SER A 180 -7.83 -6.64 -1.39
C SER A 180 -9.12 -5.82 -1.49
N ILE A 181 -9.87 -6.04 -2.56
CA ILE A 181 -11.18 -5.42 -2.81
C ILE A 181 -12.28 -6.18 -2.07
#